data_4fa8d244fdb1d64b1f077b2d237e2a6b
#
_entry.id   4fa8d244fdb1d64b1f077b2d237e2a6b
#
_cell.length_a   1.000
_cell.length_b   1.000
_cell.length_c   1.000
_cell.angle_alpha   90.00
_cell.angle_beta   90.00
_cell.angle_gamma   90.00
#
_symmetry.space_group_name_H-M   'P 1'
#
loop_
_entity.id
_entity.type
_entity.pdbx_description
1 polymer ?
#
loop_
_entity_poly.entity_id
_entity_poly.type
_entity_poly.pdbx_seq_one_letter_code
_entity_poly.pdbx_strand_id
1 'polypeptide(L)'
;MITSIRTAAPTVEADAFVRGEGRRRVSLNDYRGTWVVLALGARHLDVLELAALEESFAADGAVVLAATPDDWHQVASTFGDEPVRFPILTSVDETRRVTLIVDPGGVVSHVGLRRSARETLAALERLLVPVAIAA
;
A
#
# COMPACT_ATOMS: atom_id res chain seq x y z
N MET A 1 -22.29 10.36 1.72
CA MET A 1 -21.75 10.12 2.20
C MET A 1 -20.56 10.56 2.51
N ILE A 2 -20.04 10.56 3.02
CA ILE A 2 -19.06 10.98 3.30
C ILE A 2 -18.10 10.77 3.13
N THR A 3 -17.57 11.16 2.85
CA THR A 3 -16.62 10.89 2.44
C THR A 3 -15.52 11.52 2.90
N SER A 4 -15.46 12.28 3.64
CA SER A 4 -14.40 12.88 4.06
C SER A 4 -13.63 12.09 4.89
N ILE A 5 -12.60 11.60 4.47
CA ILE A 5 -11.99 10.74 5.14
C ILE A 5 -10.86 11.24 5.81
N ARG A 6 -10.40 12.22 5.96
CA ARG A 6 -9.22 12.79 6.54
C ARG A 6 -8.98 12.33 7.98
N THR A 7 -8.89 11.04 8.16
CA THR A 7 -8.60 10.46 9.46
C THR A 7 -7.16 9.97 9.49
N ALA A 8 -6.60 9.86 10.68
CA ALA A 8 -5.27 9.32 10.84
C ALA A 8 -5.24 7.89 10.31
N ALA A 9 -4.13 7.52 9.71
CA ALA A 9 -3.95 6.17 9.22
C ALA A 9 -3.91 5.19 10.39
N PRO A 10 -4.35 3.95 10.18
CA PRO A 10 -4.29 2.95 11.25
C PRO A 10 -2.84 2.64 11.61
N THR A 11 -2.64 2.16 12.81
CA THR A 11 -1.32 1.68 13.21
C THR A 11 -1.15 0.30 12.60
N VAL A 12 -0.19 0.18 11.72
CA VAL A 12 0.12 -1.10 11.07
C VAL A 12 1.61 -1.33 11.23
N GLU A 13 1.96 -2.43 11.87
CA GLU A 13 3.34 -2.79 12.08
C GLU A 13 3.42 -4.31 12.11
N ALA A 14 4.32 -4.89 11.36
CA ALA A 14 4.42 -6.35 11.26
C ALA A 14 5.77 -6.74 10.68
N ASP A 15 6.09 -8.03 10.81
CA ASP A 15 7.21 -8.59 10.07
C ASP A 15 6.79 -8.63 8.61
N ALA A 16 7.67 -8.20 7.74
CA ALA A 16 7.41 -8.17 6.32
C ALA A 16 8.40 -9.02 5.56
N PHE A 17 7.93 -9.59 4.45
CA PHE A 17 8.81 -10.25 3.51
C PHE A 17 9.32 -9.18 2.54
N VAL A 18 10.64 -9.02 2.47
CA VAL A 18 11.26 -8.06 1.57
C VAL A 18 12.26 -8.82 0.69
N ARG A 19 12.01 -8.79 -0.61
CA ARG A 19 12.84 -9.53 -1.54
C ARG A 19 14.30 -9.09 -1.41
N GLY A 20 15.17 -10.06 -1.28
CA GLY A 20 16.61 -9.81 -1.12
C GLY A 20 17.07 -9.54 0.31
N GLU A 21 16.13 -9.19 1.19
CA GLU A 21 16.47 -8.95 2.60
C GLU A 21 15.89 -10.01 3.52
N GLY A 22 14.84 -10.71 3.07
CA GLY A 22 14.17 -11.70 3.90
C GLY A 22 13.16 -11.06 4.84
N ARG A 23 13.29 -11.29 6.14
CA ARG A 23 12.34 -10.79 7.12
C ARG A 23 12.82 -9.46 7.68
N ARG A 24 11.93 -8.49 7.73
CA ARG A 24 12.21 -7.17 8.28
C ARG A 24 10.97 -6.63 8.97
N ARG A 25 11.14 -5.98 10.12
CA ARG A 25 10.03 -5.33 10.80
C ARG A 25 9.71 -4.03 10.08
N VAL A 26 8.46 -3.84 9.69
CA VAL A 26 8.02 -2.67 8.94
C VAL A 26 6.83 -2.05 9.63
N SER A 27 6.85 -0.74 9.79
CA SER A 27 5.74 0.03 10.34
C SER A 27 5.31 1.05 9.32
N LEU A 28 4.00 1.27 9.18
CA LEU A 28 3.49 2.33 8.32
C LEU A 28 4.10 3.68 8.72
N ASN A 29 4.33 3.87 10.01
CA ASN A 29 4.88 5.12 10.51
C ASN A 29 6.31 5.39 10.01
N ASP A 30 7.02 4.37 9.54
CA ASP A 30 8.37 4.55 9.00
C ASP A 30 8.35 5.35 7.70
N TYR A 31 7.18 5.52 7.09
CA TYR A 31 7.05 6.18 5.80
C TYR A 31 6.43 7.58 5.90
N ARG A 32 6.39 8.16 7.11
CA ARG A 32 5.97 9.54 7.26
C ARG A 32 6.82 10.44 6.39
N GLY A 33 6.19 11.40 5.74
CA GLY A 33 6.89 12.26 4.80
C GLY A 33 6.77 11.80 3.35
N THR A 34 6.13 10.65 3.13
CA THR A 34 5.99 10.06 1.79
C THR A 34 4.55 9.62 1.59
N TRP A 35 4.06 9.71 0.37
CA TRP A 35 2.77 9.11 0.02
C TRP A 35 2.90 7.59 0.10
N VAL A 36 1.90 6.93 0.68
CA VAL A 36 1.90 5.48 0.80
C VAL A 36 0.62 4.91 0.23
N VAL A 37 0.76 3.89 -0.61
CA VAL A 37 -0.37 3.08 -1.06
C VAL A 37 -0.31 1.80 -0.24
N LEU A 38 -1.29 1.61 0.64
CA LEU A 38 -1.33 0.47 1.55
C LEU A 38 -2.48 -0.44 1.15
N ALA A 39 -2.17 -1.64 0.67
CA ALA A 39 -3.18 -2.62 0.30
C ALA A 39 -3.36 -3.59 1.46
N LEU A 40 -4.49 -3.50 2.15
CA LEU A 40 -4.84 -4.38 3.25
C LEU A 40 -5.62 -5.58 2.73
N GLY A 41 -5.48 -6.73 3.38
CA GLY A 41 -6.14 -7.96 2.94
C GLY A 41 -5.71 -8.38 1.56
N ALA A 42 -4.47 -8.08 1.19
CA ALA A 42 -4.00 -8.28 -0.17
C ALA A 42 -3.88 -9.76 -0.50
N ARG A 43 -4.38 -10.13 -1.67
CA ARG A 43 -4.26 -11.48 -2.20
C ARG A 43 -3.11 -11.51 -3.19
N HIS A 44 -2.73 -12.72 -3.59
CA HIS A 44 -1.62 -12.90 -4.52
C HIS A 44 -1.75 -12.02 -5.77
N LEU A 45 -2.92 -12.04 -6.41
CA LEU A 45 -3.12 -11.25 -7.63
C LEU A 45 -3.09 -9.76 -7.35
N ASP A 46 -3.58 -9.32 -6.20
CA ASP A 46 -3.53 -7.91 -5.84
C ASP A 46 -2.09 -7.43 -5.76
N VAL A 47 -1.23 -8.24 -5.14
CA VAL A 47 0.18 -7.90 -4.99
C VAL A 47 0.87 -7.83 -6.34
N LEU A 48 0.57 -8.78 -7.23
CA LEU A 48 1.18 -8.79 -8.56
C LEU A 48 0.72 -7.59 -9.40
N GLU A 49 -0.53 -7.19 -9.29
CA GLU A 49 -1.01 -6.00 -10.00
C GLU A 49 -0.30 -4.74 -9.52
N LEU A 50 -0.12 -4.61 -8.21
CA LEU A 50 0.60 -3.47 -7.66
C LEU A 50 2.06 -3.49 -8.09
N ALA A 51 2.68 -4.68 -8.11
CA ALA A 51 4.07 -4.80 -8.52
C ALA A 51 4.27 -4.38 -9.97
N ALA A 52 3.29 -4.66 -10.82
CA ALA A 52 3.36 -4.27 -12.23
C ALA A 52 3.32 -2.75 -12.41
N LEU A 53 2.77 -2.01 -11.45
CA LEU A 53 2.68 -0.56 -11.53
C LEU A 53 3.58 0.15 -10.52
N GLU A 54 4.46 -0.58 -9.87
CA GLU A 54 5.28 0.01 -8.81
C GLU A 54 6.11 1.19 -9.30
N GLU A 55 6.66 1.10 -10.49
CA GLU A 55 7.46 2.20 -11.03
C GLU A 55 6.60 3.44 -11.27
N SER A 56 5.37 3.25 -11.67
CA SER A 56 4.45 4.37 -11.86
C SER A 56 4.10 5.04 -10.54
N PHE A 57 3.89 4.25 -9.48
CA PHE A 57 3.66 4.80 -8.15
C PHE A 57 4.91 5.55 -7.66
N ALA A 58 6.09 4.97 -7.87
CA ALA A 58 7.33 5.62 -7.46
C ALA A 58 7.57 6.92 -8.21
N ALA A 59 7.22 6.97 -9.50
CA ALA A 59 7.34 8.19 -10.27
C ALA A 59 6.45 9.30 -9.72
N ASP A 60 5.34 8.93 -9.09
CA ASP A 60 4.43 9.88 -8.46
C ASP A 60 4.80 10.14 -6.99
N GLY A 61 5.93 9.64 -6.53
CA GLY A 61 6.41 9.89 -5.19
C GLY A 61 5.78 9.02 -4.12
N ALA A 62 5.21 7.89 -4.49
CA ALA A 62 4.54 7.02 -3.54
C ALA A 62 5.27 5.70 -3.38
N VAL A 63 5.25 5.17 -2.15
CA VAL A 63 5.70 3.81 -1.89
C VAL A 63 4.49 2.91 -1.76
N VAL A 64 4.67 1.63 -2.07
CA VAL A 64 3.61 0.65 -1.98
C VAL A 64 3.93 -0.31 -0.85
N LEU A 65 2.93 -0.62 -0.04
CA LEU A 65 3.01 -1.64 0.99
C LEU A 65 1.80 -2.54 0.83
N ALA A 66 2.02 -3.84 0.90
CA ALA A 66 0.90 -4.79 0.93
C ALA A 66 0.88 -5.45 2.30
N ALA A 67 -0.30 -5.76 2.79
CA ALA A 67 -0.46 -6.44 4.08
C ALA A 67 -1.44 -7.60 3.89
N THR A 68 -1.09 -8.75 4.45
CA THR A 68 -1.88 -9.96 4.32
C THR A 68 -2.04 -10.63 5.67
N PRO A 69 -3.14 -11.36 5.90
CA PRO A 69 -3.26 -12.17 7.12
C PRO A 69 -2.38 -13.41 7.10
N ASP A 70 -1.82 -13.79 5.95
CA ASP A 70 -0.94 -14.94 5.85
C ASP A 70 0.33 -14.74 6.69
N ASP A 71 0.89 -15.83 7.20
CA ASP A 71 2.11 -15.72 7.98
C ASP A 71 3.36 -15.58 7.07
N TRP A 72 4.50 -15.33 7.68
CA TRP A 72 5.73 -15.07 6.93
C TRP A 72 6.14 -16.25 6.04
N HIS A 73 5.95 -17.48 6.53
CA HIS A 73 6.34 -18.66 5.73
C HIS A 73 5.46 -18.80 4.49
N GLN A 74 4.17 -18.53 4.63
CA GLN A 74 3.26 -18.58 3.51
C GLN A 74 3.60 -17.52 2.47
N VAL A 75 3.91 -16.31 2.93
CA VAL A 75 4.26 -15.21 2.04
C VAL A 75 5.60 -15.49 1.35
N ALA A 76 6.59 -15.95 2.09
CA ALA A 76 7.90 -16.27 1.51
C ALA A 76 7.77 -17.36 0.46
N SER A 77 6.94 -18.36 0.71
CA SER A 77 6.72 -19.45 -0.24
C SER A 77 6.01 -18.94 -1.50
N THR A 78 5.02 -18.07 -1.33
CA THR A 78 4.24 -17.57 -2.46
C THR A 78 5.01 -16.57 -3.30
N PHE A 79 5.76 -15.68 -2.66
CA PHE A 79 6.36 -14.55 -3.36
C PHE A 79 7.88 -14.64 -3.51
N GLY A 80 8.49 -15.74 -3.08
CA GLY A 80 9.95 -15.85 -3.12
C GLY A 80 10.56 -15.63 -4.49
N ASP A 81 9.87 -16.08 -5.54
CA ASP A 81 10.37 -15.94 -6.90
C ASP A 81 9.62 -14.87 -7.72
N GLU A 82 8.73 -14.12 -7.10
CA GLU A 82 7.97 -13.13 -7.81
C GLU A 82 8.69 -11.78 -7.84
N PRO A 83 8.49 -10.97 -8.87
CA PRO A 83 9.20 -9.70 -9.01
C PRO A 83 8.54 -8.59 -8.18
N VAL A 84 8.36 -8.82 -6.89
CA VAL A 84 7.75 -7.85 -5.98
C VAL A 84 8.87 -7.24 -5.15
N ARG A 85 9.03 -5.94 -5.24
CA ARG A 85 10.12 -5.23 -4.56
C ARG A 85 9.70 -4.53 -3.29
N PHE A 86 8.40 -4.24 -3.14
CA PHE A 86 7.92 -3.57 -1.95
C PHE A 86 7.66 -4.57 -0.83
N PRO A 87 7.65 -4.14 0.43
CA PRO A 87 7.42 -5.04 1.55
C PRO A 87 6.01 -5.62 1.54
N ILE A 88 5.90 -6.89 1.91
CA ILE A 88 4.61 -7.54 2.12
C ILE A 88 4.53 -7.86 3.62
N LEU A 89 3.72 -7.09 4.34
CA LEU A 89 3.54 -7.25 5.78
C LEU A 89 2.71 -8.50 6.04
N THR A 90 3.13 -9.32 6.99
CA THR A 90 2.53 -10.63 7.26
C THR A 90 1.75 -10.60 8.57
N SER A 91 0.84 -11.53 8.72
CA SER A 91 0.03 -11.70 9.92
C SER A 91 -0.72 -10.43 10.33
N VAL A 92 -1.12 -9.65 9.36
CA VAL A 92 -1.94 -8.46 9.60
C VAL A 92 -3.40 -8.90 9.57
N ASP A 93 -4.09 -8.74 10.69
CA ASP A 93 -5.43 -9.27 10.86
C ASP A 93 -6.48 -8.36 10.23
N GLU A 94 -6.44 -8.24 8.93
CA GLU A 94 -7.45 -7.53 8.16
C GLU A 94 -7.71 -8.33 6.90
N THR A 95 -8.89 -8.90 6.79
CA THR A 95 -9.22 -9.76 5.66
C THR A 95 -9.97 -9.03 4.55
N ARG A 96 -10.49 -7.84 4.81
CA ARG A 96 -11.16 -7.08 3.77
C ARG A 96 -10.13 -6.51 2.80
N ARG A 97 -10.45 -6.57 1.53
CA ARG A 97 -9.56 -6.05 0.49
C ARG A 97 -9.78 -4.55 0.38
N VAL A 98 -9.00 -3.79 1.11
CA VAL A 98 -9.11 -2.33 1.16
C VAL A 98 -7.76 -1.74 0.80
N THR A 99 -7.76 -0.76 -0.09
CA THR A 99 -6.55 -0.03 -0.42
C THR A 99 -6.68 1.40 0.12
N LEU A 100 -5.71 1.82 0.89
CA LEU A 100 -5.66 3.17 1.44
C LEU A 100 -4.56 3.95 0.75
N ILE A 101 -4.81 5.22 0.49
CA ILE A 101 -3.75 6.14 0.11
C ILE A 101 -3.55 7.07 1.29
N VAL A 102 -2.34 7.05 1.84
CA VAL A 102 -1.99 7.82 3.03
C VAL A 102 -1.06 8.94 2.62
N ASP A 103 -1.39 10.16 2.99
CA ASP A 103 -0.59 11.31 2.61
C ASP A 103 0.68 11.41 3.48
N PRO A 104 1.63 12.28 3.12
CA PRO A 104 2.87 12.40 3.89
C PRO A 104 2.68 12.73 5.37
N GLY A 105 1.56 13.34 5.72
CA GLY A 105 1.26 13.65 7.12
C GLY A 105 0.67 12.49 7.89
N GLY A 106 0.49 11.33 7.25
CA GLY A 106 -0.08 10.18 7.93
C GLY A 106 -1.59 10.16 7.95
N VAL A 107 -2.25 10.91 7.07
CA VAL A 107 -3.70 11.00 7.00
C VAL A 107 -4.21 10.21 5.81
N VAL A 108 -5.26 9.42 6.01
CA VAL A 108 -5.89 8.66 4.92
C VAL A 108 -6.61 9.66 4.01
N SER A 109 -6.20 9.69 2.76
CA SER A 109 -6.75 10.60 1.76
C SER A 109 -7.64 9.89 0.74
N HIS A 110 -7.64 8.57 0.72
CA HIS A 110 -8.46 7.79 -0.20
C HIS A 110 -8.63 6.39 0.34
N VAL A 111 -9.83 5.86 0.21
CA VAL A 111 -10.13 4.46 0.55
C VAL A 111 -10.76 3.83 -0.68
N GLY A 112 -10.17 2.74 -1.15
CA GLY A 112 -10.71 2.00 -2.27
C GLY A 112 -11.06 0.58 -1.84
N LEU A 113 -12.28 0.15 -2.19
CA LEU A 113 -12.72 -1.21 -1.90
C LEU A 113 -12.69 -2.00 -3.21
N ARG A 114 -11.93 -3.10 -3.21
CA ARG A 114 -11.86 -3.99 -4.39
C ARG A 114 -11.41 -3.29 -5.66
N ARG A 115 -10.55 -2.28 -5.52
CA ARG A 115 -10.10 -1.57 -6.68
C ARG A 115 -8.86 -2.21 -7.26
N SER A 116 -8.73 -2.12 -8.58
CA SER A 116 -7.52 -2.57 -9.24
C SER A 116 -6.38 -1.60 -8.92
N ALA A 117 -5.16 -2.07 -9.13
CA ALA A 117 -3.99 -1.21 -8.94
C ALA A 117 -4.03 0.01 -9.85
N ARG A 118 -4.55 -0.15 -11.07
CA ARG A 118 -4.66 0.97 -12.01
C ARG A 118 -5.63 2.04 -11.52
N GLU A 119 -6.74 1.63 -10.93
CA GLU A 119 -7.69 2.59 -10.35
C GLU A 119 -7.09 3.31 -9.16
N THR A 120 -6.27 2.60 -8.36
CA THR A 120 -5.57 3.21 -7.24
C THR A 120 -4.56 4.24 -7.73
N LEU A 121 -3.82 3.93 -8.79
CA LEU A 121 -2.88 4.87 -9.36
C LEU A 121 -3.60 6.11 -9.85
N ALA A 122 -4.73 5.95 -10.53
CA ALA A 122 -5.51 7.09 -10.99
C ALA A 122 -6.00 7.94 -9.81
N ALA A 123 -6.41 7.30 -8.72
CA ALA A 123 -6.84 8.04 -7.53
C ALA A 123 -5.68 8.83 -6.93
N LEU A 124 -4.49 8.26 -6.87
CA LEU A 124 -3.32 8.96 -6.38
C LEU A 124 -3.01 10.17 -7.27
N GLU A 125 -3.05 9.98 -8.56
CA GLU A 125 -2.76 11.08 -9.50
C GLU A 125 -3.72 12.23 -9.33
N ARG A 126 -5.00 11.94 -9.07
CA ARG A 126 -5.97 12.99 -8.80
C ARG A 126 -5.66 13.74 -7.51
N LEU A 127 -5.16 13.03 -6.49
CA LEU A 127 -4.80 13.68 -5.22
C LEU A 127 -3.57 14.58 -5.38
N LEU A 128 -2.72 14.28 -6.35
CA LEU A 128 -1.51 15.05 -6.56
C LEU A 128 -1.72 16.28 -7.42
N VAL A 129 -2.89 16.43 -8.04
CA VAL A 129 -3.16 17.62 -8.86
C VAL A 129 -3.20 18.83 -7.95
N PRO A 130 -2.38 19.86 -8.21
CA PRO A 130 -2.37 21.03 -7.34
C PRO A 130 -3.67 21.79 -7.40
N VAL A 131 -4.24 22.08 -6.24
CA VAL A 131 -5.48 22.83 -6.17
C VAL A 131 -5.29 24.24 -6.74
N ALA A 132 -4.10 24.78 -6.61
CA ALA A 132 -3.83 26.12 -7.11
C ALA A 132 -4.08 26.27 -8.61
N ILE A 133 -4.04 25.18 -9.33
CA ILE A 133 -4.32 25.24 -10.76
C ILE A 133 -5.73 25.67 -11.02
N ALA A 134 -6.61 25.41 -10.11
CA ALA A 134 -8.00 25.75 -10.28
C ALA A 134 -8.26 27.25 -10.17
N ALA A 135 -7.32 27.98 -9.65
CA ALA A 135 -7.53 29.41 -9.44
C ALA A 135 -7.47 30.21 -10.74
#